data_a140abce967a623a34d0973572e2df90
#
_entry.id   a140abce967a623a34d0973572e2df90
#
_cell.length_a   1.000
_cell.length_b   1.000
_cell.length_c   1.000
_cell.angle_alpha   90.00
_cell.angle_beta   90.00
_cell.angle_gamma   90.00
#
_symmetry.space_group_name_H-M   'P 1'
#
loop_
_entity.id
_entity.type
_entity.pdbx_description
1 polymer ?
#
loop_
_entity_poly.entity_id
_entity_poly.type
_entity_poly.pdbx_seq_one_letter_code
_entity_poly.pdbx_strand_id
1 'polypeptide(L)'
;HNSVTKSKHAGLPSVNVCMNCHKQINGEGKPFAGEIKKIYAAAGWDTKFGPAGGYRNTKGKPLVWNKVHVLPDHVYFNHSQHVVVGGVDCKQCHGDMTKMQETAKVQPIEELNKIEGNIKLTKATLTMGWCIECHGAKEVTVGDGKNAYYDEIHSRLKKNKSLYRKYLANDGKLTVNELGGWECAKCHY
;
A
#
# COMPACT_ATOMS: atom_id res chain seq x y z
N HIS A 1 -8.22 -4.04 -0.57
CA HIS A 1 -6.89 -4.15 -1.16
C HIS A 1 -6.19 -5.48 -0.81
N ASN A 2 -6.84 -6.64 -1.07
CA ASN A 2 -6.29 -7.97 -0.70
C ASN A 2 -4.97 -8.32 -1.40
N SER A 3 -4.63 -7.63 -2.49
CA SER A 3 -3.40 -7.86 -3.23
C SER A 3 -2.18 -7.11 -2.69
N VAL A 4 -2.36 -6.18 -1.75
CA VAL A 4 -1.28 -5.34 -1.20
C VAL A 4 -0.14 -6.17 -0.59
N THR A 5 -0.45 -7.33 -0.02
CA THR A 5 0.54 -8.25 0.55
C THR A 5 1.10 -9.27 -0.44
N LYS A 6 0.56 -9.33 -1.66
CA LYS A 6 0.89 -10.37 -2.64
C LYS A 6 1.48 -9.84 -3.93
N SER A 7 1.29 -8.56 -4.23
CA SER A 7 1.72 -7.97 -5.50
C SER A 7 2.23 -6.54 -5.34
N LYS A 8 2.83 -6.02 -6.42
CA LYS A 8 3.27 -4.63 -6.48
C LYS A 8 2.13 -3.63 -6.38
N HIS A 9 0.94 -3.98 -6.87
CA HIS A 9 -0.23 -3.13 -6.84
C HIS A 9 -1.15 -3.51 -5.67
N ALA A 10 -1.67 -2.51 -4.98
CA ALA A 10 -2.67 -2.70 -3.93
C ALA A 10 -3.98 -3.33 -4.46
N GLY A 11 -4.21 -3.20 -5.76
CA GLY A 11 -5.40 -3.70 -6.44
C GLY A 11 -6.68 -2.95 -6.06
N LEU A 12 -7.55 -2.79 -7.03
CA LEU A 12 -8.90 -2.30 -6.78
C LEU A 12 -9.84 -3.50 -6.70
N PRO A 13 -10.78 -3.54 -5.74
CA PRO A 13 -11.76 -4.61 -5.66
C PRO A 13 -12.66 -4.57 -6.89
N SER A 14 -13.10 -5.74 -7.32
CA SER A 14 -14.15 -5.81 -8.34
C SER A 14 -15.47 -5.25 -7.78
N VAL A 15 -16.35 -4.79 -8.68
CA VAL A 15 -17.70 -4.29 -8.31
C VAL A 15 -18.48 -5.31 -7.47
N ASN A 16 -18.27 -6.61 -7.69
CA ASN A 16 -18.93 -7.67 -6.91
C ASN A 16 -18.60 -7.60 -5.41
N VAL A 17 -17.38 -7.17 -5.04
CA VAL A 17 -17.02 -6.98 -3.63
C VAL A 17 -17.85 -5.87 -3.02
N CYS A 18 -18.06 -4.76 -3.73
CA CYS A 18 -18.95 -3.68 -3.29
C CYS A 18 -20.39 -4.19 -3.12
N MET A 19 -20.85 -5.00 -4.05
CA MET A 19 -22.21 -5.55 -4.06
C MET A 19 -22.46 -6.54 -2.92
N ASN A 20 -21.44 -7.12 -2.28
CA ASN A 20 -21.64 -7.98 -1.11
C ASN A 20 -22.43 -7.26 0.00
N CYS A 21 -22.17 -5.97 0.19
CA CYS A 21 -22.89 -5.14 1.18
C CYS A 21 -24.00 -4.32 0.51
N HIS A 22 -23.73 -3.71 -0.66
CA HIS A 22 -24.65 -2.75 -1.26
C HIS A 22 -25.89 -3.37 -1.90
N LYS A 23 -26.03 -4.68 -1.97
CA LYS A 23 -27.32 -5.33 -2.22
C LYS A 23 -28.37 -5.01 -1.16
N GLN A 24 -27.93 -4.80 0.09
CA GLN A 24 -28.78 -4.52 1.24
C GLN A 24 -28.66 -3.08 1.73
N ILE A 25 -27.45 -2.51 1.65
CA ILE A 25 -27.17 -1.15 2.10
C ILE A 25 -27.21 -0.21 0.89
N ASN A 26 -28.37 0.33 0.62
CA ASN A 26 -28.63 1.18 -0.57
C ASN A 26 -28.44 2.69 -0.29
N GLY A 27 -28.23 3.07 0.98
CA GLY A 27 -28.04 4.46 1.37
C GLY A 27 -29.28 5.35 1.20
N GLU A 28 -30.48 4.76 1.13
CA GLU A 28 -31.72 5.51 0.96
C GLU A 28 -31.88 6.57 2.07
N GLY A 29 -32.28 7.77 1.69
CA GLY A 29 -32.39 8.91 2.59
C GLY A 29 -31.05 9.54 3.04
N LYS A 30 -29.91 9.08 2.52
CA LYS A 30 -28.58 9.62 2.84
C LYS A 30 -28.01 10.45 1.68
N PRO A 31 -27.18 11.48 1.97
CA PRO A 31 -26.60 12.34 0.95
C PRO A 31 -25.81 11.58 -0.15
N PHE A 32 -25.23 10.45 0.21
CA PHE A 32 -24.39 9.64 -0.68
C PHE A 32 -25.15 8.55 -1.45
N ALA A 33 -26.48 8.48 -1.35
CA ALA A 33 -27.28 7.49 -2.10
C ALA A 33 -27.03 7.54 -3.62
N GLY A 34 -26.72 8.73 -4.16
CA GLY A 34 -26.37 8.93 -5.56
C GLY A 34 -25.08 8.20 -5.97
N GLU A 35 -24.10 8.11 -5.08
CA GLU A 35 -22.83 7.43 -5.33
C GLU A 35 -23.03 5.91 -5.35
N ILE A 36 -23.91 5.38 -4.50
CA ILE A 36 -24.25 3.94 -4.49
C ILE A 36 -24.95 3.55 -5.78
N LYS A 37 -25.76 4.42 -6.38
CA LYS A 37 -26.39 4.19 -7.69
C LYS A 37 -25.35 4.00 -8.82
N LYS A 38 -24.18 4.63 -8.73
CA LYS A 38 -23.08 4.41 -9.68
C LYS A 38 -22.55 2.98 -9.60
N ILE A 39 -22.46 2.42 -8.37
CA ILE A 39 -22.08 1.02 -8.15
C ILE A 39 -23.11 0.09 -8.78
N TYR A 40 -24.42 0.37 -8.61
CA TYR A 40 -25.50 -0.41 -9.21
C TYR A 40 -25.43 -0.40 -10.75
N ALA A 41 -25.20 0.77 -11.33
CA ALA A 41 -25.05 0.91 -12.78
C ALA A 41 -23.84 0.10 -13.30
N ALA A 42 -22.74 0.14 -12.58
CA ALA A 42 -21.53 -0.63 -12.92
C ALA A 42 -21.73 -2.13 -12.77
N ALA A 43 -22.48 -2.55 -11.73
CA ALA A 43 -22.78 -3.96 -11.48
C ALA A 43 -23.90 -4.53 -12.40
N GLY A 44 -24.65 -3.68 -13.09
CA GLY A 44 -25.90 -4.10 -13.77
C GLY A 44 -27.00 -4.50 -12.79
N TRP A 45 -27.01 -3.88 -11.59
CA TRP A 45 -27.98 -4.15 -10.54
C TRP A 45 -29.20 -3.24 -10.66
N ASP A 46 -30.40 -3.82 -10.56
CA ASP A 46 -31.64 -3.05 -10.54
C ASP A 46 -32.37 -3.28 -9.22
N THR A 47 -32.58 -2.21 -8.46
CA THR A 47 -33.29 -2.23 -7.18
C THR A 47 -34.78 -2.52 -7.34
N LYS A 48 -35.33 -2.37 -8.56
CA LYS A 48 -36.72 -2.64 -8.89
C LYS A 48 -36.94 -4.08 -9.40
N PHE A 49 -35.90 -4.87 -9.51
CA PHE A 49 -35.98 -6.24 -10.04
C PHE A 49 -36.26 -7.21 -8.90
N GLY A 50 -37.54 -7.48 -8.65
CA GLY A 50 -38.02 -8.31 -7.56
C GLY A 50 -37.99 -7.61 -6.19
N PRO A 51 -38.45 -8.29 -5.13
CA PRO A 51 -38.58 -7.73 -3.79
C PRO A 51 -37.24 -7.30 -3.14
N ALA A 52 -36.14 -7.93 -3.56
CA ALA A 52 -34.79 -7.69 -3.00
C ALA A 52 -33.83 -7.06 -3.99
N GLY A 53 -34.29 -6.62 -5.19
CA GLY A 53 -33.41 -6.24 -6.29
C GLY A 53 -32.79 -7.44 -7.00
N GLY A 54 -32.11 -7.23 -8.12
CA GLY A 54 -31.48 -8.30 -8.88
C GLY A 54 -30.57 -7.81 -9.99
N TYR A 55 -29.73 -8.72 -10.51
CA TYR A 55 -28.94 -8.44 -11.70
C TYR A 55 -29.84 -8.52 -12.93
N ARG A 56 -29.84 -7.42 -13.69
CA ARG A 56 -30.38 -7.50 -15.04
C ARG A 56 -29.40 -8.23 -15.94
N ASN A 57 -29.90 -8.91 -16.95
CA ASN A 57 -29.08 -9.54 -17.99
C ASN A 57 -28.46 -8.49 -18.94
N THR A 58 -28.12 -7.33 -18.39
CA THR A 58 -27.48 -6.21 -19.05
C THR A 58 -26.01 -6.18 -18.60
N LYS A 59 -25.12 -6.06 -19.58
CA LYS A 59 -23.70 -5.86 -19.29
C LYS A 59 -23.52 -4.62 -18.43
N GLY A 60 -23.00 -4.75 -17.21
CA GLY A 60 -22.61 -3.64 -16.39
C GLY A 60 -21.56 -2.77 -17.11
N LYS A 61 -21.40 -1.55 -16.65
CA LYS A 61 -20.39 -0.63 -17.17
C LYS A 61 -19.18 -0.65 -16.24
N PRO A 62 -17.93 -0.73 -16.75
CA PRO A 62 -16.75 -0.62 -15.90
C PRO A 62 -16.78 0.65 -15.07
N LEU A 63 -16.36 0.57 -13.80
CA LEU A 63 -16.07 1.76 -12.99
C LEU A 63 -14.82 2.43 -13.52
N VAL A 64 -14.90 3.73 -13.75
CA VAL A 64 -13.75 4.54 -14.10
C VAL A 64 -13.12 5.04 -12.79
N TRP A 65 -11.86 4.67 -12.58
CA TRP A 65 -11.11 5.05 -11.39
C TRP A 65 -10.16 6.21 -11.69
N ASN A 66 -10.17 7.21 -10.83
CA ASN A 66 -9.20 8.28 -10.89
C ASN A 66 -7.88 7.82 -10.26
N LYS A 67 -6.78 7.88 -11.01
CA LYS A 67 -5.44 7.62 -10.48
C LYS A 67 -5.02 8.79 -9.59
N VAL A 68 -4.95 8.56 -8.28
CA VAL A 68 -4.65 9.60 -7.28
C VAL A 68 -3.16 9.71 -6.94
N HIS A 69 -2.37 8.66 -7.19
CA HIS A 69 -0.92 8.65 -7.02
C HIS A 69 -0.27 8.53 -8.40
N VAL A 70 0.50 9.52 -8.77
CA VAL A 70 1.19 9.56 -10.06
C VAL A 70 2.70 9.60 -9.78
N LEU A 71 3.35 8.45 -9.94
CA LEU A 71 4.80 8.37 -10.03
C LEU A 71 5.19 8.42 -11.52
N PRO A 72 6.38 8.94 -11.87
CA PRO A 72 6.92 8.83 -13.22
C PRO A 72 6.94 7.38 -13.70
N ASP A 73 6.73 7.15 -15.00
CA ASP A 73 6.59 5.79 -15.54
C ASP A 73 7.83 4.91 -15.34
N HIS A 74 9.00 5.53 -15.22
CA HIS A 74 10.27 4.85 -14.93
C HIS A 74 10.49 4.52 -13.45
N VAL A 75 9.53 4.85 -12.57
CA VAL A 75 9.63 4.57 -11.14
C VAL A 75 8.80 3.34 -10.78
N TYR A 76 9.47 2.36 -10.19
CA TYR A 76 8.86 1.13 -9.72
C TYR A 76 8.61 1.19 -8.21
N PHE A 77 7.36 0.97 -7.81
CA PHE A 77 6.98 0.82 -6.40
C PHE A 77 6.24 -0.50 -6.19
N ASN A 78 6.61 -1.24 -5.16
CA ASN A 78 6.03 -2.53 -4.84
C ASN A 78 5.48 -2.55 -3.41
N HIS A 79 4.15 -2.56 -3.26
CA HIS A 79 3.51 -2.60 -1.94
C HIS A 79 3.91 -3.83 -1.13
N SER A 80 3.93 -5.03 -1.73
CA SER A 80 4.24 -6.24 -0.97
C SER A 80 5.66 -6.24 -0.43
N GLN A 81 6.63 -5.68 -1.16
CA GLN A 81 8.00 -5.50 -0.68
C GLN A 81 8.07 -4.57 0.54
N HIS A 82 7.29 -3.48 0.56
CA HIS A 82 7.28 -2.54 1.67
C HIS A 82 6.51 -3.09 2.88
N VAL A 83 5.32 -3.66 2.66
CA VAL A 83 4.44 -4.09 3.74
C VAL A 83 4.85 -5.42 4.35
N VAL A 84 5.19 -6.42 3.51
CA VAL A 84 5.51 -7.77 3.98
C VAL A 84 7.00 -7.89 4.27
N VAL A 85 7.87 -7.57 3.29
CA VAL A 85 9.31 -7.74 3.42
C VAL A 85 9.91 -6.67 4.33
N GLY A 86 9.56 -5.39 4.10
CA GLY A 86 10.04 -4.26 4.89
C GLY A 86 9.33 -4.07 6.22
N GLY A 87 8.20 -4.74 6.46
CA GLY A 87 7.40 -4.56 7.68
C GLY A 87 6.95 -3.12 7.91
N VAL A 88 6.66 -2.38 6.81
CA VAL A 88 6.22 -0.99 6.88
C VAL A 88 4.73 -0.95 7.14
N ASP A 89 4.32 -0.26 8.21
CA ASP A 89 2.91 -0.06 8.52
C ASP A 89 2.25 0.86 7.48
N CYS A 90 0.99 0.59 7.15
CA CYS A 90 0.21 1.41 6.20
C CYS A 90 0.18 2.90 6.59
N LYS A 91 0.13 3.19 7.90
CA LYS A 91 0.10 4.55 8.44
C LYS A 91 1.37 5.35 8.16
N GLN A 92 2.50 4.68 7.87
CA GLN A 92 3.76 5.35 7.52
C GLN A 92 3.64 6.20 6.24
N CYS A 93 2.75 5.81 5.34
CA CYS A 93 2.53 6.48 4.06
C CYS A 93 1.12 7.08 3.94
N HIS A 94 0.11 6.37 4.39
CA HIS A 94 -1.29 6.75 4.20
C HIS A 94 -1.92 7.47 5.39
N GLY A 95 -1.22 7.59 6.51
CA GLY A 95 -1.79 8.19 7.70
C GLY A 95 -2.76 7.26 8.45
N ASP A 96 -3.48 7.79 9.43
CA ASP A 96 -4.48 7.02 10.18
C ASP A 96 -5.77 6.85 9.37
N MET A 97 -5.80 5.81 8.56
CA MET A 97 -6.93 5.50 7.68
C MET A 97 -8.23 5.18 8.45
N THR A 98 -8.14 4.86 9.75
CA THR A 98 -9.34 4.57 10.56
C THR A 98 -10.17 5.81 10.83
N LYS A 99 -9.57 6.99 10.71
CA LYS A 99 -10.21 8.30 10.91
C LYS A 99 -10.56 9.01 9.61
N MET A 100 -10.19 8.45 8.46
CA MET A 100 -10.44 9.06 7.17
C MET A 100 -11.85 8.72 6.67
N GLN A 101 -12.54 9.72 6.15
CA GLN A 101 -13.84 9.57 5.48
C GLN A 101 -13.71 9.58 3.94
N GLU A 102 -12.51 9.83 3.43
CA GLU A 102 -12.20 9.91 2.01
C GLU A 102 -11.16 8.85 1.62
N THR A 103 -10.82 8.81 0.34
CA THR A 103 -9.77 7.92 -0.17
C THR A 103 -8.43 8.18 0.53
N ALA A 104 -7.85 7.14 1.11
CA ALA A 104 -6.55 7.21 1.77
C ALA A 104 -5.41 7.42 0.75
N LYS A 105 -5.12 8.66 0.42
CA LYS A 105 -3.94 9.06 -0.35
C LYS A 105 -2.69 8.98 0.52
N VAL A 106 -1.51 8.94 -0.10
CA VAL A 106 -0.26 9.24 0.63
C VAL A 106 -0.38 10.65 1.19
N GLN A 107 -0.18 10.78 2.49
CA GLN A 107 -0.37 12.04 3.20
C GLN A 107 0.88 12.93 3.08
N PRO A 108 0.73 14.26 3.25
CA PRO A 108 1.86 15.16 3.38
C PRO A 108 2.77 14.77 4.54
N ILE A 109 4.06 15.06 4.41
CA ILE A 109 5.06 14.64 5.41
C ILE A 109 4.77 15.22 6.80
N GLU A 110 4.21 16.42 6.86
CA GLU A 110 3.84 17.10 8.10
C GLU A 110 2.78 16.30 8.88
N GLU A 111 1.82 15.69 8.17
CA GLU A 111 0.78 14.86 8.78
C GLU A 111 1.33 13.48 9.19
N LEU A 112 2.18 12.88 8.36
CA LEU A 112 2.81 11.60 8.68
C LEU A 112 3.72 11.70 9.90
N ASN A 113 4.40 12.82 10.06
CA ASN A 113 5.28 13.07 11.20
C ASN A 113 4.56 13.29 12.54
N LYS A 114 3.24 13.56 12.52
CA LYS A 114 2.44 13.64 13.74
C LYS A 114 2.06 12.27 14.30
N ILE A 115 2.14 11.22 13.48
CA ILE A 115 1.71 9.88 13.86
C ILE A 115 2.80 9.23 14.72
N GLU A 116 2.41 8.75 15.88
CA GLU A 116 3.29 8.02 16.77
C GLU A 116 3.74 6.69 16.14
N GLY A 117 5.01 6.37 16.32
CA GLY A 117 5.63 5.16 15.75
C GLY A 117 6.01 5.25 14.28
N ASN A 118 5.66 6.35 13.58
CA ASN A 118 6.17 6.60 12.24
C ASN A 118 7.63 7.05 12.26
N ILE A 119 8.40 6.60 11.26
CA ILE A 119 9.72 7.14 10.96
C ILE A 119 9.53 8.61 10.56
N LYS A 120 10.21 9.52 11.26
CA LYS A 120 10.13 10.96 10.99
C LYS A 120 11.07 11.31 9.84
N LEU A 121 10.54 11.94 8.80
CA LEU A 121 11.26 12.27 7.58
C LEU A 121 11.09 13.76 7.27
N THR A 122 11.99 14.31 6.46
CA THR A 122 12.05 15.76 6.14
C THR A 122 11.67 16.07 4.70
N LYS A 123 11.78 15.08 3.81
CA LYS A 123 11.53 15.27 2.38
C LYS A 123 10.06 15.12 2.04
N ALA A 124 9.59 15.89 1.06
CA ALA A 124 8.21 15.81 0.59
C ALA A 124 7.87 14.40 0.08
N THR A 125 6.69 13.91 0.45
CA THR A 125 6.21 12.57 0.10
C THR A 125 6.18 12.34 -1.42
N LEU A 126 6.42 11.10 -1.83
CA LEU A 126 6.49 10.66 -3.24
C LEU A 126 7.64 11.26 -4.05
N THR A 127 8.58 11.95 -3.41
CA THR A 127 9.83 12.36 -4.06
C THR A 127 10.91 11.30 -3.89
N MET A 128 11.90 11.28 -4.77
CA MET A 128 13.06 10.39 -4.65
C MET A 128 13.78 10.60 -3.30
N GLY A 129 13.90 11.84 -2.86
CA GLY A 129 14.50 12.18 -1.56
C GLY A 129 13.77 11.54 -0.38
N TRP A 130 12.44 11.50 -0.40
CA TRP A 130 11.64 10.84 0.63
C TRP A 130 11.88 9.32 0.67
N CYS A 131 11.93 8.67 -0.48
CA CYS A 131 12.21 7.24 -0.57
C CYS A 131 13.60 6.90 -0.01
N ILE A 132 14.62 7.67 -0.42
CA ILE A 132 16.01 7.50 0.02
C ILE A 132 16.14 7.75 1.53
N GLU A 133 15.53 8.81 2.06
CA GLU A 133 15.57 9.14 3.48
C GLU A 133 14.93 8.02 4.32
N CYS A 134 13.77 7.48 3.88
CA CYS A 134 13.14 6.35 4.54
C CYS A 134 14.02 5.09 4.50
N HIS A 135 14.62 4.76 3.37
CA HIS A 135 15.52 3.61 3.22
C HIS A 135 16.80 3.75 4.08
N GLY A 136 17.25 4.98 4.33
CA GLY A 136 18.36 5.25 5.26
C GLY A 136 18.00 5.09 6.72
N ALA A 137 16.73 5.36 7.07
CA ALA A 137 16.25 5.32 8.47
C ALA A 137 15.56 3.99 8.84
N LYS A 138 15.00 3.26 7.87
CA LYS A 138 14.29 2.00 8.12
C LYS A 138 15.26 0.88 8.40
N GLU A 139 15.28 0.41 9.63
CA GLU A 139 15.97 -0.82 10.02
C GLU A 139 15.09 -2.05 9.77
N VAL A 140 15.73 -3.13 9.39
CA VAL A 140 15.12 -4.46 9.21
C VAL A 140 15.97 -5.50 9.90
N THR A 141 15.32 -6.51 10.49
CA THR A 141 16.01 -7.65 11.10
C THR A 141 16.37 -8.65 10.02
N VAL A 142 17.60 -9.15 10.04
CA VAL A 142 18.16 -10.04 9.03
C VAL A 142 18.53 -11.37 9.69
N GLY A 143 18.10 -12.48 9.09
CA GLY A 143 18.49 -13.82 9.56
C GLY A 143 17.78 -14.30 10.83
N ASP A 144 16.60 -13.80 11.11
CA ASP A 144 15.77 -14.20 12.27
C ASP A 144 14.74 -15.32 11.93
N GLY A 145 14.76 -15.83 10.72
CA GLY A 145 13.84 -16.86 10.22
C GLY A 145 12.41 -16.37 9.92
N LYS A 146 12.12 -15.08 10.11
CA LYS A 146 10.78 -14.52 9.88
C LYS A 146 10.55 -14.04 8.45
N ASN A 147 11.63 -13.77 7.72
CA ASN A 147 11.55 -13.25 6.37
C ASN A 147 12.62 -13.87 5.47
N ALA A 148 12.20 -14.80 4.62
CA ALA A 148 13.08 -15.56 3.74
C ALA A 148 13.98 -14.68 2.85
N TYR A 149 13.52 -13.49 2.44
CA TYR A 149 14.33 -12.56 1.65
C TYR A 149 15.52 -12.05 2.46
N TYR A 150 15.30 -11.65 3.71
CA TYR A 150 16.39 -11.18 4.58
C TYR A 150 17.27 -12.32 5.08
N ASP A 151 16.73 -13.52 5.23
CA ASP A 151 17.49 -14.71 5.57
C ASP A 151 18.47 -15.09 4.44
N GLU A 152 18.06 -14.96 3.19
CA GLU A 152 18.95 -15.14 2.03
C GLU A 152 20.04 -14.08 2.02
N ILE A 153 19.72 -12.82 2.27
CA ILE A 153 20.71 -11.75 2.39
C ILE A 153 21.68 -12.06 3.52
N HIS A 154 21.21 -12.50 4.68
CA HIS A 154 22.06 -12.87 5.81
C HIS A 154 23.12 -13.92 5.43
N SER A 155 22.77 -14.89 4.63
CA SER A 155 23.72 -15.90 4.14
C SER A 155 24.89 -15.31 3.35
N ARG A 156 24.66 -14.14 2.72
CA ARG A 156 25.65 -13.41 1.92
C ARG A 156 26.47 -12.38 2.73
N LEU A 157 25.96 -11.96 3.90
CA LEU A 157 26.62 -10.93 4.73
C LEU A 157 28.02 -11.35 5.16
N LYS A 158 28.25 -12.63 5.44
CA LYS A 158 29.56 -13.16 5.83
C LYS A 158 30.66 -12.85 4.82
N LYS A 159 30.32 -12.63 3.55
CA LYS A 159 31.28 -12.24 2.50
C LYS A 159 31.68 -10.77 2.59
N ASN A 160 30.86 -9.93 3.22
CA ASN A 160 31.15 -8.51 3.45
C ASN A 160 31.48 -8.27 4.94
N LYS A 161 32.78 -8.34 5.26
CA LYS A 161 33.26 -8.24 6.65
C LYS A 161 32.84 -6.95 7.38
N SER A 162 32.76 -5.82 6.66
CA SER A 162 32.37 -4.54 7.24
C SER A 162 30.90 -4.55 7.62
N LEU A 163 30.03 -4.97 6.70
CA LEU A 163 28.60 -5.06 6.90
C LEU A 163 28.24 -6.11 7.97
N TYR A 164 28.96 -7.23 7.99
CA TYR A 164 28.77 -8.26 8.99
C TYR A 164 29.14 -7.80 10.41
N ARG A 165 30.17 -6.97 10.57
CA ARG A 165 30.48 -6.35 11.87
C ARG A 165 29.38 -5.42 12.35
N LYS A 166 28.80 -4.59 11.46
CA LYS A 166 27.65 -3.75 11.79
C LYS A 166 26.43 -4.57 12.21
N TYR A 167 26.14 -5.63 11.45
CA TYR A 167 25.08 -6.59 11.77
C TYR A 167 25.25 -7.14 13.20
N LEU A 168 26.44 -7.61 13.56
CA LEU A 168 26.71 -8.13 14.91
C LEU A 168 26.63 -7.08 15.99
N ALA A 169 27.00 -5.82 15.70
CA ALA A 169 26.96 -4.73 16.65
C ALA A 169 25.55 -4.15 16.89
N ASN A 170 24.58 -4.42 16.02
CA ASN A 170 23.24 -3.84 16.06
C ASN A 170 22.13 -4.93 16.13
N ASP A 171 22.33 -5.93 16.98
CA ASP A 171 21.36 -7.01 17.24
C ASP A 171 20.70 -7.60 15.99
N GLY A 172 21.49 -7.82 14.94
CA GLY A 172 21.00 -8.37 13.69
C GLY A 172 20.17 -7.41 12.83
N LYS A 173 20.24 -6.11 13.08
CA LYS A 173 19.53 -5.10 12.30
C LYS A 173 20.48 -4.36 11.38
N LEU A 174 19.98 -4.09 10.18
CA LEU A 174 20.65 -3.25 9.17
C LEU A 174 19.59 -2.33 8.54
N THR A 175 20.01 -1.17 8.08
CA THR A 175 19.13 -0.30 7.31
C THR A 175 18.88 -0.86 5.92
N VAL A 176 17.75 -0.52 5.32
CA VAL A 176 17.43 -0.91 3.94
C VAL A 176 18.49 -0.41 2.96
N ASN A 177 19.06 0.77 3.21
CA ASN A 177 20.19 1.29 2.42
C ASN A 177 21.42 0.37 2.48
N GLU A 178 21.83 -0.07 3.67
CA GLU A 178 22.97 -0.98 3.85
C GLU A 178 22.78 -2.32 3.14
N LEU A 179 21.53 -2.70 2.89
CA LEU A 179 21.14 -3.88 2.13
C LEU A 179 20.97 -3.62 0.62
N GLY A 180 21.43 -2.47 0.13
CA GLY A 180 21.36 -2.10 -1.29
C GLY A 180 20.08 -1.40 -1.72
N GLY A 181 19.26 -0.91 -0.77
CA GLY A 181 18.01 -0.22 -1.08
C GLY A 181 18.15 1.15 -1.76
N TRP A 182 19.39 1.64 -1.94
CA TRP A 182 19.70 2.87 -2.70
C TRP A 182 20.22 2.62 -4.11
N GLU A 183 20.36 1.37 -4.51
CA GLU A 183 20.75 1.06 -5.88
C GLU A 183 19.69 1.56 -6.86
N CYS A 184 20.09 2.32 -7.87
CA CYS A 184 19.17 2.95 -8.82
C CYS A 184 18.17 1.97 -9.43
N ALA A 185 18.63 0.77 -9.81
CA ALA A 185 17.81 -0.28 -10.39
C ALA A 185 16.79 -0.93 -9.42
N LYS A 186 16.78 -0.56 -8.14
CA LYS A 186 15.74 -0.99 -7.20
C LYS A 186 14.45 -0.19 -7.34
N CYS A 187 14.57 1.05 -7.82
CA CYS A 187 13.46 1.99 -7.95
C CYS A 187 13.21 2.41 -9.41
N HIS A 188 14.20 2.26 -10.29
CA HIS A 188 14.14 2.69 -11.69
C HIS A 188 14.44 1.54 -12.64
N TYR A 189 13.80 1.54 -13.81
CA TYR A 189 14.04 0.61 -14.93
C TYR A 189 14.05 1.33 -16.27
#